data_072485d8ec030f731ba4a4209ee22d33
#
_entry.id   072485d8ec030f731ba4a4209ee22d33
#
_cell.length_a   1.000
_cell.length_b   1.000
_cell.length_c   1.000
_cell.angle_alpha   90.00
_cell.angle_beta   90.00
_cell.angle_gamma   90.00
#
_symmetry.space_group_name_H-M   'P 1'
#
loop_
_entity.id
_entity.type
_entity.pdbx_description
1 polymer ?
#
loop_
_entity_poly.entity_id
_entity_poly.type
_entity_poly.pdbx_seq_one_letter_code
_entity_poly.pdbx_strand_id
1 'polypeptide(L)'
;MAKAKFERTKPHVNIGTIGHVDHGKTTLTAAITKTLAMKGEAEFVDYANIDKAPEERERGITINTAHVEYETATRHYAHVDCPGHADYIKNMITGAAQMDGAILVIAATDGPMAQTKEHLLLARQVGVPYIIVFMNKVDQVDDPELLELVEMEIRDTLNEYGFPGDDTPIIKGSALKALEYNGNDPDAPELACIWELMNAVDTYIPTPDRKADLPFLMPVEDVFTITGRGTVATGRVERGQLRTGDELEIVGLKEEKGKTVCTGIEMFRKTLDYAEAGDNIGALLRGVQRNEIERGQVLAKPGTIHPHTKFVGQVYVLTKDEGGRHTPFFNNYRPQFYFRTTDVTGIISLPEGVEMCMPGDNIDMTVELIAPIAIEEGLRFAIREGGRTGGSGVVIKIIE
;
A
#
# COMPACT_ATOMS: atom_id res chain seq x y z
N MET A 1 -0.57 12.99 30.43
CA MET A 1 -0.04 11.65 30.73
C MET A 1 1.08 11.35 29.73
N ALA A 2 2.18 10.71 30.15
CA ALA A 2 3.20 10.25 29.22
C ALA A 2 2.59 9.16 28.33
N LYS A 3 2.87 9.19 27.01
CA LYS A 3 2.44 8.13 26.11
C LYS A 3 3.16 6.82 26.45
N ALA A 4 2.51 5.70 26.23
CA ALA A 4 3.14 4.39 26.36
C ALA A 4 4.31 4.26 25.38
N LYS A 5 5.32 3.50 25.75
CA LYS A 5 6.46 3.18 24.88
C LYS A 5 6.14 1.92 24.08
N PHE A 6 6.48 1.92 22.81
CA PHE A 6 6.37 0.72 21.99
C PHE A 6 7.53 -0.23 22.31
N GLU A 7 7.22 -1.48 22.60
CA GLU A 7 8.20 -2.53 22.84
C GLU A 7 8.23 -3.51 21.66
N ARG A 8 9.41 -3.71 21.07
CA ARG A 8 9.60 -4.64 19.94
C ARG A 8 9.80 -6.06 20.48
N THR A 9 8.70 -6.75 20.74
CA THR A 9 8.73 -8.13 21.26
C THR A 9 8.60 -9.18 20.16
N LYS A 10 8.04 -8.80 19.00
CA LYS A 10 7.73 -9.68 17.86
C LYS A 10 8.19 -9.06 16.55
N PRO A 11 8.51 -9.87 15.52
CA PRO A 11 8.74 -9.36 14.16
C PRO A 11 7.55 -8.54 13.65
N HIS A 12 7.83 -7.41 13.02
CA HIS A 12 6.81 -6.53 12.45
C HIS A 12 6.59 -6.81 10.97
N VAL A 13 5.32 -6.94 10.56
CA VAL A 13 4.91 -7.18 9.18
C VAL A 13 3.79 -6.22 8.80
N ASN A 14 3.90 -5.63 7.61
CA ASN A 14 2.85 -4.77 7.07
C ASN A 14 1.98 -5.58 6.11
N ILE A 15 0.70 -5.67 6.40
CA ILE A 15 -0.29 -6.28 5.51
C ILE A 15 -1.41 -5.29 5.22
N GLY A 16 -2.29 -5.62 4.31
CA GLY A 16 -3.47 -4.81 4.12
C GLY A 16 -4.50 -5.49 3.24
N THR A 17 -5.69 -4.90 3.18
CA THR A 17 -6.80 -5.37 2.37
C THR A 17 -6.88 -4.62 1.05
N ILE A 18 -6.99 -5.37 -0.05
CA ILE A 18 -7.22 -4.87 -1.40
C ILE A 18 -8.40 -5.63 -2.03
N GLY A 19 -8.98 -5.11 -3.10
CA GLY A 19 -10.10 -5.74 -3.81
C GLY A 19 -11.20 -4.75 -4.16
N HIS A 20 -12.21 -5.23 -4.85
CA HIS A 20 -13.33 -4.42 -5.37
C HIS A 20 -14.10 -3.68 -4.25
N VAL A 21 -14.77 -2.59 -4.61
CA VAL A 21 -15.74 -1.92 -3.73
C VAL A 21 -16.84 -2.92 -3.33
N ASP A 22 -17.38 -2.79 -2.13
CA ASP A 22 -18.45 -3.64 -1.55
C ASP A 22 -18.11 -5.13 -1.36
N HIS A 23 -16.87 -5.58 -1.63
CA HIS A 23 -16.45 -6.95 -1.31
C HIS A 23 -16.18 -7.19 0.18
N GLY A 24 -16.23 -6.14 1.02
CA GLY A 24 -16.19 -6.25 2.48
C GLY A 24 -14.79 -6.14 3.09
N LYS A 25 -13.87 -5.38 2.49
CA LYS A 25 -12.50 -5.14 3.01
C LYS A 25 -12.50 -4.57 4.42
N THR A 26 -13.16 -3.43 4.62
CA THR A 26 -13.25 -2.76 5.92
C THR A 26 -14.01 -3.59 6.95
N THR A 27 -15.04 -4.33 6.51
CA THR A 27 -15.75 -5.30 7.37
C THR A 27 -14.80 -6.41 7.84
N LEU A 28 -13.96 -6.94 6.95
CA LEU A 28 -12.96 -7.95 7.30
C LEU A 28 -11.92 -7.38 8.27
N THR A 29 -11.42 -6.16 8.03
CA THR A 29 -10.48 -5.49 8.92
C THR A 29 -11.06 -5.32 10.33
N ALA A 30 -12.33 -4.90 10.44
CA ALA A 30 -13.03 -4.82 11.72
C ALA A 30 -13.22 -6.20 12.38
N ALA A 31 -13.58 -7.23 11.60
CA ALA A 31 -13.73 -8.61 12.09
C ALA A 31 -12.41 -9.18 12.63
N ILE A 32 -11.28 -8.93 11.96
CA ILE A 32 -9.95 -9.33 12.41
C ILE A 32 -9.65 -8.70 13.78
N THR A 33 -9.77 -7.37 13.91
CA THR A 33 -9.48 -6.69 15.17
C THR A 33 -10.39 -7.15 16.30
N LYS A 34 -11.69 -7.40 16.03
CA LYS A 34 -12.65 -7.93 17.02
C LYS A 34 -12.26 -9.33 17.49
N THR A 35 -11.97 -10.22 16.55
CA THR A 35 -11.63 -11.62 16.86
C THR A 35 -10.33 -11.70 17.66
N LEU A 36 -9.29 -10.99 17.26
CA LEU A 36 -8.00 -10.96 17.98
C LEU A 36 -8.13 -10.28 19.35
N ALA A 37 -9.00 -9.28 19.51
CA ALA A 37 -9.26 -8.64 20.80
C ALA A 37 -9.81 -9.62 21.84
N MET A 38 -10.52 -10.68 21.44
CA MET A 38 -11.04 -11.71 22.36
C MET A 38 -9.91 -12.49 23.06
N LYS A 39 -8.71 -12.57 22.44
CA LYS A 39 -7.50 -13.16 23.05
C LYS A 39 -6.53 -12.10 23.61
N GLY A 40 -6.90 -10.80 23.57
CA GLY A 40 -6.05 -9.71 24.03
C GLY A 40 -4.92 -9.36 23.07
N GLU A 41 -5.00 -9.79 21.81
CA GLU A 41 -4.00 -9.63 20.75
C GLU A 41 -4.27 -8.37 19.88
N ALA A 42 -5.36 -7.66 20.14
CA ALA A 42 -5.72 -6.39 19.46
C ALA A 42 -6.55 -5.49 20.37
N GLU A 43 -6.61 -4.20 20.02
CA GLU A 43 -7.69 -3.31 20.43
C GLU A 43 -8.78 -3.37 19.34
N PHE A 44 -10.03 -3.67 19.72
CA PHE A 44 -11.13 -3.71 18.75
C PHE A 44 -11.33 -2.33 18.13
N VAL A 45 -11.28 -2.26 16.81
CA VAL A 45 -11.58 -1.07 16.03
C VAL A 45 -12.87 -1.29 15.25
N ASP A 46 -13.92 -0.62 15.67
CA ASP A 46 -15.23 -0.67 14.99
C ASP A 46 -15.13 -0.10 13.57
N TYR A 47 -15.95 -0.60 12.67
CA TYR A 47 -16.08 -0.15 11.28
C TYR A 47 -16.11 1.38 11.15
N ALA A 48 -16.95 2.04 11.95
CA ALA A 48 -17.07 3.50 11.97
C ALA A 48 -15.82 4.25 12.45
N ASN A 49 -14.86 3.54 13.05
CA ASN A 49 -13.57 4.09 13.49
C ASN A 49 -12.44 3.77 12.53
N ILE A 50 -12.65 2.87 11.56
CA ILE A 50 -11.76 2.64 10.41
C ILE A 50 -12.05 3.73 9.37
N ASP A 51 -13.29 3.81 8.88
CA ASP A 51 -13.76 4.87 7.97
C ASP A 51 -14.18 6.12 8.78
N LYS A 52 -13.24 7.02 9.02
CA LYS A 52 -13.40 8.15 9.95
C LYS A 52 -13.98 9.40 9.31
N ALA A 53 -13.70 9.63 8.02
CA ALA A 53 -14.13 10.84 7.34
C ALA A 53 -15.67 10.90 7.22
N PRO A 54 -16.29 12.07 7.40
CA PRO A 54 -17.73 12.20 7.22
C PRO A 54 -18.21 11.71 5.86
N GLU A 55 -17.45 11.96 4.80
CA GLU A 55 -17.75 11.53 3.43
C GLU A 55 -17.67 10.00 3.27
N GLU A 56 -16.77 9.32 3.95
CA GLU A 56 -16.64 7.86 3.97
C GLU A 56 -17.89 7.22 4.59
N ARG A 57 -18.35 7.78 5.71
CA ARG A 57 -19.55 7.31 6.41
C ARG A 57 -20.84 7.56 5.64
N GLU A 58 -20.94 8.73 4.97
CA GLU A 58 -22.12 9.10 4.19
C GLU A 58 -22.25 8.23 2.94
N ARG A 59 -21.12 7.91 2.29
CA ARG A 59 -21.10 7.11 1.06
C ARG A 59 -20.97 5.60 1.31
N GLY A 60 -20.58 5.18 2.52
CA GLY A 60 -20.33 3.77 2.86
C GLY A 60 -19.12 3.18 2.12
N ILE A 61 -18.15 4.01 1.72
CA ILE A 61 -16.95 3.59 0.99
C ILE A 61 -15.69 4.16 1.64
N THR A 62 -14.62 3.39 1.65
CA THR A 62 -13.30 3.86 2.10
C THR A 62 -12.69 4.78 1.04
N ILE A 63 -12.28 5.98 1.44
CA ILE A 63 -11.63 6.99 0.59
C ILE A 63 -10.13 7.04 0.87
N ASN A 64 -9.77 7.15 2.14
CA ASN A 64 -8.38 7.21 2.59
C ASN A 64 -7.93 5.87 3.14
N THR A 65 -6.63 5.59 3.07
CA THR A 65 -6.05 4.43 3.75
C THR A 65 -6.21 4.58 5.26
N ALA A 66 -6.70 3.53 5.92
CA ALA A 66 -6.75 3.45 7.36
C ALA A 66 -5.70 2.46 7.88
N HIS A 67 -5.07 2.79 9.01
CA HIS A 67 -4.08 1.92 9.63
C HIS A 67 -4.60 1.42 10.96
N VAL A 68 -4.59 0.11 11.14
CA VAL A 68 -4.91 -0.55 12.41
C VAL A 68 -3.74 -1.44 12.85
N GLU A 69 -3.60 -1.63 14.16
CA GLU A 69 -2.54 -2.42 14.80
C GLU A 69 -3.16 -3.65 15.45
N TYR A 70 -2.53 -4.78 15.26
CA TYR A 70 -2.83 -5.99 16.01
C TYR A 70 -1.64 -6.96 16.01
N GLU A 71 -1.73 -8.02 16.79
CA GLU A 71 -0.69 -9.03 16.84
C GLU A 71 -1.29 -10.44 16.87
N THR A 72 -0.46 -11.42 16.53
CA THR A 72 -0.69 -12.84 16.77
C THR A 72 0.30 -13.34 17.82
N ALA A 73 0.26 -14.60 18.14
CA ALA A 73 1.27 -15.21 19.03
C ALA A 73 2.70 -14.98 18.54
N THR A 74 2.91 -14.90 17.21
CA THR A 74 4.23 -14.90 16.57
C THR A 74 4.66 -13.56 16.01
N ARG A 75 3.73 -12.65 15.65
CA ARG A 75 4.00 -11.44 14.90
C ARG A 75 3.17 -10.24 15.35
N HIS A 76 3.73 -9.06 15.09
CA HIS A 76 3.05 -7.77 15.19
C HIS A 76 2.72 -7.26 13.79
N TYR A 77 1.49 -6.79 13.58
CA TYR A 77 1.00 -6.35 12.29
C TYR A 77 0.59 -4.88 12.29
N ALA A 78 1.04 -4.15 11.27
CA ALA A 78 0.37 -2.95 10.79
C ALA A 78 -0.52 -3.34 9.61
N HIS A 79 -1.80 -3.09 9.71
CA HIS A 79 -2.78 -3.41 8.66
C HIS A 79 -3.26 -2.12 8.00
N VAL A 80 -3.14 -2.06 6.68
CA VAL A 80 -3.57 -0.94 5.85
C VAL A 80 -4.86 -1.31 5.14
N ASP A 81 -5.97 -0.71 5.53
CA ASP A 81 -7.24 -0.84 4.81
C ASP A 81 -7.26 0.10 3.62
N CYS A 82 -7.33 -0.45 2.41
CA CYS A 82 -7.26 0.32 1.16
C CYS A 82 -8.65 0.57 0.56
N PRO A 83 -8.85 1.76 -0.07
CA PRO A 83 -10.07 2.02 -0.82
C PRO A 83 -10.23 1.03 -1.98
N GLY A 84 -11.49 0.69 -2.28
CA GLY A 84 -11.83 -0.20 -3.39
C GLY A 84 -12.30 0.51 -4.66
N HIS A 85 -12.70 1.79 -4.56
CA HIS A 85 -13.28 2.53 -5.66
C HIS A 85 -12.20 3.11 -6.59
N ALA A 86 -12.44 3.07 -7.90
CA ALA A 86 -11.50 3.54 -8.93
C ALA A 86 -11.07 5.02 -8.77
N ASP A 87 -11.93 5.89 -8.25
CA ASP A 87 -11.61 7.30 -8.03
C ASP A 87 -10.49 7.50 -6.99
N TYR A 88 -10.29 6.53 -6.08
CA TYR A 88 -9.32 6.60 -4.99
C TYR A 88 -8.09 5.72 -5.19
N ILE A 89 -7.84 5.33 -6.43
CA ILE A 89 -6.74 4.43 -6.80
C ILE A 89 -5.36 4.96 -6.36
N LYS A 90 -5.17 6.28 -6.30
CA LYS A 90 -3.94 6.89 -5.78
C LYS A 90 -3.67 6.50 -4.31
N ASN A 91 -4.71 6.50 -3.49
CA ASN A 91 -4.62 6.10 -2.10
C ASN A 91 -4.40 4.59 -1.97
N MET A 92 -5.03 3.80 -2.85
CA MET A 92 -4.78 2.36 -2.95
C MET A 92 -3.31 2.06 -3.30
N ILE A 93 -2.74 2.72 -4.31
CA ILE A 93 -1.32 2.56 -4.70
C ILE A 93 -0.40 2.91 -3.53
N THR A 94 -0.66 4.03 -2.85
CA THR A 94 0.13 4.45 -1.69
C THR A 94 0.05 3.45 -0.54
N GLY A 95 -1.14 2.91 -0.25
CA GLY A 95 -1.32 1.88 0.76
C GLY A 95 -0.64 0.57 0.39
N ALA A 96 -0.83 0.10 -0.85
CA ALA A 96 -0.23 -1.13 -1.33
C ALA A 96 1.31 -1.10 -1.34
N ALA A 97 1.91 0.04 -1.64
CA ALA A 97 3.37 0.22 -1.60
C ALA A 97 3.97 0.01 -0.20
N GLN A 98 3.15 0.05 0.84
CA GLN A 98 3.59 -0.17 2.22
C GLN A 98 3.51 -1.63 2.65
N MET A 99 2.87 -2.51 1.89
CA MET A 99 2.57 -3.89 2.28
C MET A 99 3.74 -4.84 2.00
N ASP A 100 3.98 -5.73 2.94
CA ASP A 100 4.84 -6.91 2.78
C ASP A 100 4.06 -8.11 2.23
N GLY A 101 2.74 -8.06 2.34
CA GLY A 101 1.77 -8.97 1.74
C GLY A 101 0.37 -8.36 1.79
N ALA A 102 -0.52 -8.78 0.91
CA ALA A 102 -1.89 -8.28 0.87
C ALA A 102 -2.93 -9.40 0.99
N ILE A 103 -4.07 -9.07 1.58
CA ILE A 103 -5.27 -9.89 1.62
C ILE A 103 -6.19 -9.37 0.51
N LEU A 104 -6.36 -10.17 -0.53
CA LEU A 104 -7.30 -9.88 -1.60
C LEU A 104 -8.70 -10.35 -1.18
N VAL A 105 -9.61 -9.41 -1.02
CA VAL A 105 -10.99 -9.72 -0.61
C VAL A 105 -11.88 -9.77 -1.83
N ILE A 106 -12.51 -10.93 -2.06
CA ILE A 106 -13.42 -11.19 -3.18
C ILE A 106 -14.74 -11.72 -2.62
N ALA A 107 -15.87 -11.10 -3.01
CA ALA A 107 -17.17 -11.63 -2.66
C ALA A 107 -17.46 -12.88 -3.51
N ALA A 108 -17.86 -13.97 -2.85
CA ALA A 108 -18.21 -15.23 -3.52
C ALA A 108 -19.40 -15.09 -4.48
N THR A 109 -20.27 -14.09 -4.26
CA THR A 109 -21.41 -13.77 -5.12
C THR A 109 -21.02 -13.16 -6.47
N ASP A 110 -19.87 -12.47 -6.53
CA ASP A 110 -19.50 -11.62 -7.67
C ASP A 110 -18.26 -12.14 -8.40
N GLY A 111 -17.39 -12.89 -7.70
CA GLY A 111 -16.09 -13.32 -8.23
C GLY A 111 -15.12 -12.16 -8.48
N PRO A 112 -14.04 -12.38 -9.26
CA PRO A 112 -13.07 -11.36 -9.62
C PRO A 112 -13.68 -10.30 -10.54
N MET A 113 -13.75 -9.05 -10.06
CA MET A 113 -14.30 -7.90 -10.77
C MET A 113 -13.19 -7.06 -11.42
N ALA A 114 -13.56 -6.07 -12.25
CA ALA A 114 -12.59 -5.22 -12.95
C ALA A 114 -11.60 -4.52 -12.01
N GLN A 115 -12.06 -4.02 -10.87
CA GLN A 115 -11.18 -3.38 -9.88
C GLN A 115 -10.31 -4.41 -9.13
N THR A 116 -10.76 -5.67 -8.98
CA THR A 116 -9.94 -6.76 -8.45
C THR A 116 -8.70 -6.95 -9.33
N LYS A 117 -8.90 -7.01 -10.65
CA LYS A 117 -7.85 -7.14 -11.66
C LYS A 117 -6.91 -5.93 -11.63
N GLU A 118 -7.45 -4.71 -11.59
CA GLU A 118 -6.64 -3.49 -11.47
C GLU A 118 -5.82 -3.47 -10.17
N HIS A 119 -6.38 -3.88 -9.04
CA HIS A 119 -5.67 -3.93 -7.77
C HIS A 119 -4.54 -4.96 -7.77
N LEU A 120 -4.74 -6.14 -8.39
CA LEU A 120 -3.69 -7.14 -8.55
C LEU A 120 -2.53 -6.61 -9.41
N LEU A 121 -2.87 -5.99 -10.53
CA LEU A 121 -1.89 -5.35 -11.41
C LEU A 121 -1.06 -4.30 -10.65
N LEU A 122 -1.71 -3.40 -9.95
CA LEU A 122 -1.05 -2.33 -9.19
C LEU A 122 -0.23 -2.89 -8.02
N ALA A 123 -0.76 -3.87 -7.28
CA ALA A 123 -0.02 -4.53 -6.21
C ALA A 123 1.28 -5.15 -6.74
N ARG A 124 1.21 -5.82 -7.91
CA ARG A 124 2.40 -6.36 -8.57
C ARG A 124 3.40 -5.29 -8.95
N GLN A 125 2.92 -4.15 -9.47
CA GLN A 125 3.76 -3.03 -9.91
C GLN A 125 4.47 -2.33 -8.75
N VAL A 126 3.77 -2.08 -7.65
CA VAL A 126 4.39 -1.47 -6.45
C VAL A 126 5.24 -2.46 -5.66
N GLY A 127 5.24 -3.74 -6.06
CA GLY A 127 6.13 -4.76 -5.51
C GLY A 127 5.59 -5.50 -4.29
N VAL A 128 4.28 -5.59 -4.10
CA VAL A 128 3.67 -6.50 -3.11
C VAL A 128 4.05 -7.94 -3.47
N PRO A 129 4.82 -8.64 -2.63
CA PRO A 129 5.39 -9.93 -3.03
C PRO A 129 4.44 -11.11 -2.83
N TYR A 130 3.49 -11.00 -1.89
CA TYR A 130 2.61 -12.10 -1.48
C TYR A 130 1.15 -11.67 -1.44
N ILE A 131 0.26 -12.53 -1.94
CA ILE A 131 -1.19 -12.38 -1.87
C ILE A 131 -1.78 -13.57 -1.13
N ILE A 132 -2.74 -13.31 -0.26
CA ILE A 132 -3.65 -14.31 0.33
C ILE A 132 -5.06 -13.89 -0.08
N VAL A 133 -5.93 -14.83 -0.36
CA VAL A 133 -7.31 -14.51 -0.74
C VAL A 133 -8.26 -14.81 0.41
N PHE A 134 -9.16 -13.87 0.69
CA PHE A 134 -10.32 -14.10 1.52
C PHE A 134 -11.57 -14.06 0.64
N MET A 135 -12.13 -15.24 0.34
CA MET A 135 -13.41 -15.37 -0.36
C MET A 135 -14.55 -15.10 0.63
N ASN A 136 -15.02 -13.87 0.59
CA ASN A 136 -16.02 -13.34 1.53
C ASN A 136 -17.45 -13.62 1.08
N LYS A 137 -18.42 -13.45 1.98
CA LYS A 137 -19.87 -13.59 1.74
C LYS A 137 -20.27 -15.00 1.27
N VAL A 138 -19.53 -16.04 1.64
CA VAL A 138 -19.88 -17.43 1.29
C VAL A 138 -21.23 -17.87 1.85
N ASP A 139 -21.70 -17.20 2.89
CA ASP A 139 -23.01 -17.40 3.50
C ASP A 139 -24.19 -16.95 2.62
N GLN A 140 -23.93 -16.25 1.52
CA GLN A 140 -24.92 -15.82 0.53
C GLN A 140 -24.96 -16.76 -0.70
N VAL A 141 -24.13 -17.79 -0.73
CA VAL A 141 -24.06 -18.76 -1.83
C VAL A 141 -24.42 -20.14 -1.31
N ASP A 142 -25.57 -20.65 -1.71
CA ASP A 142 -26.08 -21.96 -1.25
C ASP A 142 -25.49 -23.14 -2.06
N ASP A 143 -24.94 -22.87 -3.25
CA ASP A 143 -24.43 -23.90 -4.15
C ASP A 143 -22.90 -24.08 -3.97
N PRO A 144 -22.45 -25.23 -3.46
CA PRO A 144 -21.02 -25.53 -3.32
C PRO A 144 -20.26 -25.55 -4.65
N GLU A 145 -20.90 -25.97 -5.76
CA GLU A 145 -20.24 -26.03 -7.08
C GLU A 145 -19.92 -24.60 -7.56
N LEU A 146 -20.77 -23.62 -7.24
CA LEU A 146 -20.51 -22.22 -7.56
C LEU A 146 -19.30 -21.68 -6.80
N LEU A 147 -19.13 -22.06 -5.53
CA LEU A 147 -17.94 -21.67 -4.75
C LEU A 147 -16.65 -22.25 -5.33
N GLU A 148 -16.69 -23.48 -5.86
CA GLU A 148 -15.54 -24.09 -6.52
C GLU A 148 -15.20 -23.38 -7.85
N LEU A 149 -16.21 -23.01 -8.63
CA LEU A 149 -16.03 -22.25 -9.87
C LEU A 149 -15.40 -20.86 -9.61
N VAL A 150 -15.90 -20.15 -8.59
CA VAL A 150 -15.35 -18.84 -8.19
C VAL A 150 -13.89 -19.01 -7.71
N GLU A 151 -13.57 -20.06 -6.96
CA GLU A 151 -12.19 -20.35 -6.55
C GLU A 151 -11.28 -20.60 -7.76
N MET A 152 -11.73 -21.34 -8.74
CA MET A 152 -10.97 -21.57 -9.98
C MET A 152 -10.71 -20.24 -10.73
N GLU A 153 -11.73 -19.40 -10.87
CA GLU A 153 -11.61 -18.10 -11.53
C GLU A 153 -10.62 -17.17 -10.77
N ILE A 154 -10.62 -17.23 -9.44
CA ILE A 154 -9.67 -16.49 -8.61
C ILE A 154 -8.23 -16.97 -8.88
N ARG A 155 -7.99 -18.29 -8.94
CA ARG A 155 -6.66 -18.87 -9.21
C ARG A 155 -6.16 -18.49 -10.60
N ASP A 156 -7.02 -18.58 -11.61
CA ASP A 156 -6.71 -18.18 -12.97
C ASP A 156 -6.36 -16.68 -13.04
N THR A 157 -7.15 -15.84 -12.38
CA THR A 157 -6.89 -14.40 -12.31
C THR A 157 -5.54 -14.11 -11.63
N LEU A 158 -5.21 -14.78 -10.53
CA LEU A 158 -3.91 -14.61 -9.86
C LEU A 158 -2.75 -14.98 -10.79
N ASN A 159 -2.85 -16.12 -11.50
CA ASN A 159 -1.85 -16.57 -12.47
C ASN A 159 -1.68 -15.56 -13.62
N GLU A 160 -2.78 -15.03 -14.16
CA GLU A 160 -2.77 -13.99 -15.21
C GLU A 160 -1.96 -12.75 -14.79
N TYR A 161 -2.07 -12.32 -13.51
CA TYR A 161 -1.35 -11.15 -12.99
C TYR A 161 0.00 -11.49 -12.34
N GLY A 162 0.51 -12.71 -12.53
CA GLY A 162 1.86 -13.13 -12.13
C GLY A 162 2.02 -13.44 -10.65
N PHE A 163 0.94 -13.77 -9.96
CA PHE A 163 0.96 -14.38 -8.62
C PHE A 163 0.76 -15.89 -8.74
N PRO A 164 1.31 -16.70 -7.81
CA PRO A 164 1.22 -18.16 -7.86
C PRO A 164 -0.19 -18.63 -7.47
N GLY A 165 -1.17 -18.54 -8.38
CA GLY A 165 -2.58 -18.83 -8.09
C GLY A 165 -2.84 -20.22 -7.51
N ASP A 166 -2.08 -21.24 -7.96
CA ASP A 166 -2.24 -22.61 -7.49
C ASP A 166 -1.77 -22.79 -6.03
N ASP A 167 -0.72 -22.05 -5.62
CA ASP A 167 -0.13 -22.14 -4.28
C ASP A 167 -0.69 -21.10 -3.30
N THR A 168 -1.45 -20.10 -3.80
CA THR A 168 -2.01 -19.03 -2.98
C THR A 168 -3.10 -19.58 -2.06
N PRO A 169 -3.01 -19.34 -0.73
CA PRO A 169 -4.07 -19.70 0.21
C PRO A 169 -5.36 -18.93 -0.11
N ILE A 170 -6.48 -19.67 -0.20
CA ILE A 170 -7.83 -19.09 -0.36
C ILE A 170 -8.67 -19.53 0.82
N ILE A 171 -9.01 -18.58 1.69
CA ILE A 171 -9.83 -18.79 2.86
C ILE A 171 -11.27 -18.40 2.56
N LYS A 172 -12.21 -19.29 2.84
CA LYS A 172 -13.66 -19.09 2.60
C LYS A 172 -14.34 -18.69 3.90
N GLY A 173 -15.12 -17.59 3.90
CA GLY A 173 -15.79 -17.17 5.12
C GLY A 173 -16.78 -16.03 4.94
N SER A 174 -17.34 -15.59 6.07
CA SER A 174 -18.20 -14.41 6.16
C SER A 174 -17.63 -13.46 7.22
N ALA A 175 -17.03 -12.39 6.74
CA ALA A 175 -16.50 -11.35 7.63
C ALA A 175 -17.62 -10.70 8.46
N LEU A 176 -18.83 -10.57 7.89
CA LEU A 176 -19.98 -10.00 8.59
C LEU A 176 -20.43 -10.88 9.75
N LYS A 177 -20.56 -12.20 9.55
CA LYS A 177 -20.94 -13.13 10.63
C LYS A 177 -19.91 -13.12 11.76
N ALA A 178 -18.62 -13.07 11.43
CA ALA A 178 -17.58 -12.95 12.44
C ALA A 178 -17.67 -11.61 13.19
N LEU A 179 -17.92 -10.50 12.49
CA LEU A 179 -18.07 -9.18 13.10
C LEU A 179 -19.34 -9.10 13.98
N GLU A 180 -20.43 -9.71 13.58
CA GLU A 180 -21.71 -9.72 14.33
C GLU A 180 -21.74 -10.71 15.51
N TYR A 181 -20.78 -11.62 15.59
CA TYR A 181 -20.69 -12.53 16.74
C TYR A 181 -20.55 -11.77 18.06
N ASN A 182 -21.48 -11.99 18.97
CA ASN A 182 -21.53 -11.30 20.27
C ASN A 182 -21.33 -12.25 21.48
N GLY A 183 -20.86 -13.49 21.22
CA GLY A 183 -20.48 -14.42 22.26
C GLY A 183 -19.11 -14.12 22.86
N ASN A 184 -18.73 -14.89 23.88
CA ASN A 184 -17.43 -14.75 24.54
C ASN A 184 -16.50 -15.95 24.25
N ASP A 185 -16.89 -16.85 23.36
CA ASP A 185 -16.08 -18.00 22.98
C ASP A 185 -15.17 -17.62 21.79
N PRO A 186 -13.84 -17.52 21.99
CA PRO A 186 -12.93 -17.19 20.90
C PRO A 186 -12.81 -18.30 19.84
N ASP A 187 -13.24 -19.51 20.16
CA ASP A 187 -13.19 -20.67 19.26
C ASP A 187 -14.56 -20.96 18.61
N ALA A 188 -15.48 -20.00 18.65
CA ALA A 188 -16.79 -20.11 18.01
C ALA A 188 -16.67 -20.34 16.49
N PRO A 189 -17.56 -21.17 15.89
CA PRO A 189 -17.52 -21.48 14.46
C PRO A 189 -17.58 -20.24 13.53
N GLU A 190 -18.27 -19.18 13.95
CA GLU A 190 -18.38 -17.93 13.21
C GLU A 190 -17.01 -17.21 13.06
N LEU A 191 -16.09 -17.46 13.98
CA LEU A 191 -14.75 -16.86 14.02
C LEU A 191 -13.70 -17.73 13.33
N ALA A 192 -14.01 -18.99 13.01
CA ALA A 192 -13.04 -19.96 12.49
C ALA A 192 -12.33 -19.46 11.22
N CYS A 193 -13.06 -18.82 10.29
CA CYS A 193 -12.48 -18.29 9.06
C CYS A 193 -11.48 -17.14 9.31
N ILE A 194 -11.65 -16.37 10.38
CA ILE A 194 -10.69 -15.31 10.74
C ILE A 194 -9.42 -15.91 11.34
N TRP A 195 -9.53 -16.94 12.20
CA TRP A 195 -8.38 -17.66 12.73
C TRP A 195 -7.59 -18.38 11.62
N GLU A 196 -8.30 -18.99 10.66
CA GLU A 196 -7.69 -19.63 9.49
C GLU A 196 -6.95 -18.58 8.63
N LEU A 197 -7.56 -17.43 8.39
CA LEU A 197 -6.92 -16.33 7.66
C LEU A 197 -5.65 -15.86 8.37
N MET A 198 -5.70 -15.63 9.69
CA MET A 198 -4.54 -15.17 10.43
C MET A 198 -3.41 -16.20 10.49
N ASN A 199 -3.77 -17.50 10.57
CA ASN A 199 -2.80 -18.58 10.46
C ASN A 199 -2.15 -18.61 9.06
N ALA A 200 -2.92 -18.42 7.99
CA ALA A 200 -2.38 -18.32 6.65
C ALA A 200 -1.45 -17.11 6.49
N VAL A 201 -1.81 -15.96 7.06
CA VAL A 201 -0.96 -14.76 7.07
C VAL A 201 0.36 -15.02 7.82
N ASP A 202 0.31 -15.66 8.98
CA ASP A 202 1.50 -16.00 9.78
C ASP A 202 2.45 -16.97 9.06
N THR A 203 1.91 -17.91 8.29
CA THR A 203 2.67 -19.01 7.70
C THR A 203 3.12 -18.78 6.26
N TYR A 204 2.26 -18.16 5.45
CA TYR A 204 2.50 -17.97 4.01
C TYR A 204 3.31 -16.71 3.70
N ILE A 205 3.09 -15.62 4.44
CA ILE A 205 3.86 -14.38 4.25
C ILE A 205 5.13 -14.48 5.10
N PRO A 206 6.35 -14.52 4.51
CA PRO A 206 7.58 -14.60 5.30
C PRO A 206 7.82 -13.29 6.07
N THR A 207 8.62 -13.36 7.13
CA THR A 207 9.11 -12.14 7.80
C THR A 207 10.01 -11.38 6.81
N PRO A 208 9.71 -10.11 6.51
CA PRO A 208 10.47 -9.37 5.50
C PRO A 208 11.92 -9.15 5.92
N ASP A 209 12.83 -9.24 4.97
CA ASP A 209 14.21 -8.79 5.17
C ASP A 209 14.24 -7.25 5.15
N ARG A 210 14.61 -6.65 6.29
CA ARG A 210 14.61 -5.20 6.48
C ARG A 210 15.98 -4.61 6.12
N LYS A 211 15.99 -3.66 5.21
CA LYS A 211 17.20 -2.93 4.79
C LYS A 211 17.61 -1.87 5.84
N ALA A 212 17.81 -2.30 7.08
CA ALA A 212 18.10 -1.41 8.21
C ALA A 212 19.49 -0.77 8.15
N ASP A 213 20.45 -1.41 7.47
CA ASP A 213 21.84 -0.94 7.34
C ASP A 213 22.04 0.16 6.29
N LEU A 214 21.02 0.41 5.46
CA LEU A 214 21.09 1.48 4.46
C LEU A 214 20.79 2.86 5.09
N PRO A 215 21.15 3.96 4.41
CA PRO A 215 20.76 5.30 4.85
C PRO A 215 19.23 5.44 4.95
N PHE A 216 18.76 6.09 6.03
CA PHE A 216 17.34 6.31 6.26
C PHE A 216 16.63 6.99 5.09
N LEU A 217 15.47 6.46 4.74
CA LEU A 217 14.55 7.04 3.78
C LEU A 217 13.11 6.67 4.14
N MET A 218 12.23 7.66 4.17
CA MET A 218 10.80 7.51 4.41
C MET A 218 10.02 8.40 3.44
N PRO A 219 9.23 7.83 2.51
CA PRO A 219 8.26 8.59 1.73
C PRO A 219 7.19 9.22 2.63
N VAL A 220 6.87 10.48 2.38
CA VAL A 220 5.83 11.21 3.13
C VAL A 220 4.47 10.85 2.56
N GLU A 221 3.59 10.34 3.41
CA GLU A 221 2.23 9.92 3.08
C GLU A 221 1.20 10.97 3.45
N ASP A 222 1.32 11.51 4.68
CA ASP A 222 0.46 12.58 5.17
C ASP A 222 1.24 13.53 6.07
N VAL A 223 0.73 14.75 6.22
CA VAL A 223 1.33 15.80 7.04
C VAL A 223 0.26 16.51 7.84
N PHE A 224 0.45 16.58 9.14
CA PHE A 224 -0.44 17.32 10.04
C PHE A 224 0.32 18.03 11.13
N THR A 225 -0.37 18.93 11.82
CA THR A 225 0.21 19.70 12.92
C THR A 225 -0.42 19.28 14.24
N ILE A 226 0.42 19.01 15.23
CA ILE A 226 -0.02 18.80 16.61
C ILE A 226 0.21 20.08 17.39
N THR A 227 -0.86 20.68 17.94
CA THR A 227 -0.79 21.90 18.73
C THR A 227 0.22 21.74 19.88
N GLY A 228 1.20 22.65 19.96
CA GLY A 228 2.24 22.63 20.97
C GLY A 228 3.39 21.63 20.74
N ARG A 229 3.35 20.82 19.68
CA ARG A 229 4.40 19.83 19.37
C ARG A 229 5.07 20.06 18.01
N GLY A 230 4.37 20.65 17.05
CA GLY A 230 4.92 20.93 15.71
C GLY A 230 4.32 20.10 14.59
N THR A 231 5.03 20.05 13.48
CA THR A 231 4.65 19.31 12.27
C THR A 231 5.05 17.85 12.39
N VAL A 232 4.14 16.97 12.00
CA VAL A 232 4.33 15.52 11.94
C VAL A 232 4.18 15.08 10.49
N ALA A 233 5.16 14.36 9.98
CA ALA A 233 5.09 13.66 8.71
C ALA A 233 4.92 12.17 8.98
N THR A 234 3.94 11.54 8.35
CA THR A 234 3.71 10.10 8.44
C THR A 234 4.20 9.38 7.19
N GLY A 235 4.57 8.13 7.36
CA GLY A 235 4.97 7.25 6.28
C GLY A 235 5.55 5.94 6.79
N ARG A 236 5.75 5.01 5.86
CA ARG A 236 6.52 3.80 6.13
C ARG A 236 8.01 4.07 5.91
N VAL A 237 8.84 3.66 6.84
CA VAL A 237 10.30 3.67 6.65
C VAL A 237 10.67 2.66 5.56
N GLU A 238 11.14 3.15 4.41
CA GLU A 238 11.51 2.31 3.26
C GLU A 238 12.82 1.57 3.52
N ARG A 239 13.80 2.27 4.13
CA ARG A 239 15.11 1.72 4.49
C ARG A 239 15.76 2.52 5.62
N GLY A 240 16.76 1.89 6.25
CA GLY A 240 17.58 2.49 7.30
C GLY A 240 16.91 2.60 8.64
N GLN A 241 17.49 3.40 9.51
CA GLN A 241 17.00 3.70 10.85
C GLN A 241 16.92 5.21 11.07
N LEU A 242 15.97 5.64 11.89
CA LEU A 242 15.77 7.01 12.35
C LEU A 242 15.77 7.05 13.87
N ARG A 243 16.53 7.99 14.46
CA ARG A 243 16.54 8.24 15.89
C ARG A 243 16.09 9.67 16.20
N THR A 244 15.58 9.87 17.38
CA THR A 244 15.33 11.23 17.88
C THR A 244 16.65 11.99 17.98
N GLY A 245 16.69 13.17 17.37
CA GLY A 245 17.90 14.01 17.25
C GLY A 245 18.58 13.96 15.89
N ASP A 246 18.21 13.00 15.03
CA ASP A 246 18.80 12.89 13.70
C ASP A 246 18.43 14.07 12.80
N GLU A 247 19.41 14.56 12.06
CA GLU A 247 19.20 15.54 10.99
C GLU A 247 18.62 14.85 9.75
N LEU A 248 17.67 15.52 9.12
CA LEU A 248 16.96 15.02 7.94
C LEU A 248 16.93 16.08 6.84
N GLU A 249 16.90 15.62 5.59
CA GLU A 249 16.53 16.40 4.42
C GLU A 249 15.12 16.05 3.96
N ILE A 250 14.37 17.06 3.51
CA ILE A 250 13.08 16.95 2.82
C ILE A 250 13.39 17.10 1.34
N VAL A 251 13.14 16.05 0.54
CA VAL A 251 13.58 15.98 -0.86
C VAL A 251 12.40 15.67 -1.78
N GLY A 252 12.37 16.31 -2.93
CA GLY A 252 11.36 16.13 -3.98
C GLY A 252 10.33 17.26 -4.06
N LEU A 253 9.63 17.35 -5.17
CA LEU A 253 8.65 18.38 -5.57
C LEU A 253 9.21 19.79 -5.66
N LYS A 254 10.37 20.04 -5.10
CA LYS A 254 11.13 21.31 -5.16
C LYS A 254 12.59 20.99 -5.46
N GLU A 255 13.26 21.91 -6.13
CA GLU A 255 14.72 21.79 -6.40
C GLU A 255 15.53 21.91 -5.12
N GLU A 256 15.12 22.85 -4.26
CA GLU A 256 15.77 23.08 -2.98
C GLU A 256 15.34 22.03 -1.95
N LYS A 257 16.33 21.46 -1.27
CA LYS A 257 16.11 20.52 -0.17
C LYS A 257 15.83 21.27 1.12
N GLY A 258 14.72 20.92 1.79
CA GLY A 258 14.45 21.35 3.16
C GLY A 258 15.37 20.63 4.14
N LYS A 259 15.69 21.28 5.28
CA LYS A 259 16.45 20.67 6.38
C LYS A 259 15.61 20.70 7.65
N THR A 260 15.65 19.63 8.40
CA THR A 260 14.92 19.48 9.66
C THR A 260 15.65 18.52 10.60
N VAL A 261 15.14 18.42 11.83
CA VAL A 261 15.59 17.47 12.84
C VAL A 261 14.40 16.70 13.38
N CYS A 262 14.53 15.38 13.47
CA CYS A 262 13.54 14.53 14.12
C CYS A 262 13.56 14.76 15.62
N THR A 263 12.45 15.23 16.21
CA THR A 263 12.35 15.51 17.66
C THR A 263 11.56 14.45 18.42
N GLY A 264 10.95 13.51 17.72
CA GLY A 264 10.22 12.40 18.32
C GLY A 264 9.64 11.48 17.24
N ILE A 265 9.46 10.24 17.60
CA ILE A 265 8.94 9.20 16.73
C ILE A 265 7.76 8.53 17.43
N GLU A 266 6.67 8.35 16.70
CA GLU A 266 5.48 7.68 17.20
C GLU A 266 4.97 6.64 16.21
N MET A 267 4.50 5.51 16.72
CA MET A 267 3.81 4.47 15.97
C MET A 267 2.59 4.01 16.77
N PHE A 268 1.39 4.02 16.18
CA PHE A 268 0.15 3.64 16.84
C PHE A 268 -0.07 4.33 18.21
N ARG A 269 0.19 5.65 18.28
CA ARG A 269 0.10 6.48 19.48
C ARG A 269 1.09 6.15 20.59
N LYS A 270 2.01 5.21 20.39
CA LYS A 270 3.12 4.88 21.29
C LYS A 270 4.39 5.58 20.83
N THR A 271 5.28 5.94 21.76
CA THR A 271 6.57 6.56 21.43
C THR A 271 7.62 5.49 21.16
N LEU A 272 8.52 5.77 20.21
CA LEU A 272 9.68 4.93 19.89
C LEU A 272 10.97 5.67 20.19
N ASP A 273 12.02 4.92 20.61
CA ASP A 273 13.37 5.45 20.72
C ASP A 273 14.02 5.58 19.34
N TYR A 274 13.71 4.65 18.44
CA TYR A 274 14.13 4.66 17.05
C TYR A 274 13.09 3.95 16.17
N ALA A 275 13.07 4.34 14.91
CA ALA A 275 12.34 3.62 13.86
C ALA A 275 13.31 2.91 12.93
N GLU A 276 12.86 1.83 12.31
CA GLU A 276 13.63 1.07 11.33
C GLU A 276 12.80 0.71 10.10
N ALA A 277 13.49 0.27 9.05
CA ALA A 277 12.85 -0.14 7.81
C ALA A 277 11.63 -1.04 8.08
N GLY A 278 10.50 -0.70 7.48
CA GLY A 278 9.22 -1.39 7.66
C GLY A 278 8.26 -0.75 8.66
N ASP A 279 8.73 0.10 9.58
CA ASP A 279 7.84 0.76 10.53
C ASP A 279 6.96 1.82 9.86
N ASN A 280 5.69 1.87 10.23
CA ASN A 280 4.79 2.96 9.88
C ASN A 280 4.78 3.99 10.99
N ILE A 281 5.40 5.12 10.78
CA ILE A 281 5.66 6.11 11.83
C ILE A 281 5.10 7.50 11.53
N GLY A 282 4.93 8.27 12.59
CA GLY A 282 4.85 9.72 12.58
C GLY A 282 6.15 10.31 13.12
N ALA A 283 6.90 10.99 12.27
CA ALA A 283 8.11 11.71 12.65
C ALA A 283 7.78 13.16 13.00
N LEU A 284 8.08 13.60 14.23
CA LEU A 284 7.95 14.99 14.65
C LEU A 284 9.15 15.76 14.14
N LEU A 285 8.90 16.86 13.41
CA LEU A 285 9.90 17.66 12.73
C LEU A 285 10.06 19.03 13.40
N ARG A 286 11.31 19.44 13.60
CA ARG A 286 11.64 20.77 14.17
C ARG A 286 11.79 21.82 13.06
N GLY A 287 11.18 22.99 13.27
CA GLY A 287 11.40 24.16 12.41
C GLY A 287 10.79 24.07 11.03
N VAL A 288 9.88 23.10 10.80
CA VAL A 288 9.16 22.92 9.55
C VAL A 288 7.68 23.19 9.78
N GLN A 289 7.12 24.06 8.97
CA GLN A 289 5.67 24.30 8.95
C GLN A 289 4.97 23.30 8.02
N ARG A 290 3.65 23.09 8.22
CA ARG A 290 2.87 22.12 7.46
C ARG A 290 2.91 22.39 5.94
N ASN A 291 3.02 23.64 5.52
CA ASN A 291 3.08 24.05 4.10
C ASN A 291 4.48 23.94 3.48
N GLU A 292 5.49 23.59 4.26
CA GLU A 292 6.87 23.41 3.78
C GLU A 292 7.19 21.95 3.43
N ILE A 293 6.36 21.02 3.90
CA ILE A 293 6.45 19.60 3.61
C ILE A 293 5.09 19.09 3.14
N GLU A 294 5.08 18.19 2.16
CA GLU A 294 3.86 17.65 1.58
C GLU A 294 4.01 16.19 1.16
N ARG A 295 2.88 15.51 0.97
CA ARG A 295 2.84 14.15 0.43
C ARG A 295 3.59 14.08 -0.90
N GLY A 296 4.38 13.02 -1.07
CA GLY A 296 5.18 12.80 -2.27
C GLY A 296 6.63 13.20 -2.15
N GLN A 297 6.97 14.02 -1.15
CA GLN A 297 8.36 14.22 -0.76
C GLN A 297 8.87 13.03 0.05
N VAL A 298 10.18 12.96 0.27
CA VAL A 298 10.79 11.99 1.16
C VAL A 298 11.55 12.67 2.28
N LEU A 299 11.53 12.07 3.47
CA LEU A 299 12.48 12.35 4.53
C LEU A 299 13.66 11.41 4.38
N ALA A 300 14.87 11.93 4.32
CA ALA A 300 16.06 11.12 4.11
C ALA A 300 17.23 11.59 4.97
N LYS A 301 18.21 10.70 5.17
CA LYS A 301 19.49 11.06 5.74
C LYS A 301 20.18 12.08 4.81
N PRO A 302 20.76 13.18 5.33
CA PRO A 302 21.35 14.22 4.50
C PRO A 302 22.33 13.70 3.45
N GLY A 303 22.17 14.16 2.21
CA GLY A 303 23.07 13.84 1.11
C GLY A 303 22.91 12.46 0.48
N THR A 304 21.92 11.67 0.87
CA THR A 304 21.76 10.27 0.40
C THR A 304 20.81 10.08 -0.76
N ILE A 305 19.96 11.07 -1.04
CA ILE A 305 19.07 11.09 -2.20
C ILE A 305 18.95 12.51 -2.76
N HIS A 306 18.68 12.62 -4.05
CA HIS A 306 18.57 13.90 -4.74
C HIS A 306 17.24 13.98 -5.53
N PRO A 307 16.70 15.20 -5.73
CA PRO A 307 15.59 15.40 -6.63
C PRO A 307 16.08 15.36 -8.07
N HIS A 308 15.32 14.73 -8.95
CA HIS A 308 15.64 14.59 -10.38
C HIS A 308 14.42 14.84 -11.23
N THR A 309 14.65 15.40 -12.43
CA THR A 309 13.59 15.67 -13.41
C THR A 309 13.68 14.77 -14.64
N LYS A 310 14.84 14.15 -14.91
CA LYS A 310 15.03 13.41 -16.15
C LYS A 310 15.75 12.09 -15.94
N PHE A 311 15.16 11.03 -16.49
CA PHE A 311 15.67 9.67 -16.35
C PHE A 311 15.36 8.81 -17.58
N VAL A 312 16.04 7.68 -17.70
CA VAL A 312 15.67 6.59 -18.61
C VAL A 312 14.94 5.52 -17.80
N GLY A 313 13.77 5.14 -18.25
CA GLY A 313 12.99 4.05 -17.67
C GLY A 313 12.81 2.92 -18.66
N GLN A 314 13.00 1.68 -18.19
CA GLN A 314 12.54 0.49 -18.92
C GLN A 314 11.08 0.30 -18.59
N VAL A 315 10.23 0.31 -19.62
CA VAL A 315 8.77 0.35 -19.47
C VAL A 315 8.12 -0.79 -20.25
N TYR A 316 7.23 -1.49 -19.60
CA TYR A 316 6.27 -2.38 -20.22
C TYR A 316 4.93 -1.66 -20.39
N VAL A 317 4.42 -1.61 -21.62
CA VAL A 317 3.14 -0.97 -21.96
C VAL A 317 2.04 -2.01 -21.93
N LEU A 318 1.08 -1.86 -21.03
CA LEU A 318 -0.01 -2.81 -20.84
C LEU A 318 -0.89 -2.93 -22.08
N THR A 319 -1.26 -4.15 -22.44
CA THR A 319 -2.21 -4.46 -23.49
C THR A 319 -3.64 -4.13 -23.07
N LYS A 320 -4.57 -4.12 -24.04
CA LYS A 320 -5.99 -3.94 -23.76
C LYS A 320 -6.55 -5.02 -22.83
N ASP A 321 -6.12 -6.27 -23.01
CA ASP A 321 -6.60 -7.41 -22.24
C ASP A 321 -6.12 -7.34 -20.77
N GLU A 322 -4.97 -6.71 -20.53
CA GLU A 322 -4.44 -6.38 -19.20
C GLU A 322 -5.06 -5.10 -18.60
N GLY A 323 -6.11 -4.55 -19.20
CA GLY A 323 -6.76 -3.30 -18.75
C GLY A 323 -6.05 -2.03 -19.18
N GLY A 324 -5.00 -2.14 -19.99
CA GLY A 324 -4.20 -1.03 -20.50
C GLY A 324 -4.79 -0.34 -21.73
N ARG A 325 -3.89 0.13 -22.59
CA ARG A 325 -4.22 0.86 -23.82
C ARG A 325 -4.58 -0.09 -24.96
N HIS A 326 -5.36 0.41 -25.90
CA HIS A 326 -5.64 -0.25 -27.19
C HIS A 326 -5.09 0.55 -28.38
N THR A 327 -4.48 1.70 -28.12
CA THR A 327 -3.88 2.56 -29.16
C THR A 327 -2.41 2.82 -28.83
N PRO A 328 -1.54 2.95 -29.86
CA PRO A 328 -0.17 3.35 -29.65
C PRO A 328 -0.07 4.78 -29.09
N PHE A 329 1.09 5.12 -28.55
CA PHE A 329 1.47 6.49 -28.26
C PHE A 329 2.77 6.88 -28.98
N PHE A 330 2.98 8.17 -29.10
CA PHE A 330 4.08 8.76 -29.88
C PHE A 330 4.96 9.61 -28.97
N ASN A 331 6.05 10.13 -29.52
CA ASN A 331 6.87 11.12 -28.86
C ASN A 331 6.05 12.29 -28.32
N ASN A 332 6.49 12.84 -27.19
CA ASN A 332 5.80 13.91 -26.45
C ASN A 332 4.46 13.49 -25.79
N TYR A 333 4.20 12.19 -25.65
CA TYR A 333 3.09 11.71 -24.84
C TYR A 333 3.30 12.14 -23.38
N ARG A 334 2.20 12.59 -22.71
CA ARG A 334 2.25 13.23 -21.38
C ARG A 334 1.35 12.54 -20.36
N PRO A 335 1.67 11.33 -19.91
CA PRO A 335 0.93 10.67 -18.86
C PRO A 335 1.37 11.11 -17.46
N GLN A 336 0.71 10.56 -16.44
CA GLN A 336 1.12 10.67 -15.05
C GLN A 336 2.01 9.49 -14.66
N PHE A 337 3.12 9.80 -14.00
CA PHE A 337 4.06 8.85 -13.44
C PHE A 337 3.86 8.78 -11.94
N TYR A 338 3.63 7.59 -11.42
CA TYR A 338 3.41 7.33 -10.01
C TYR A 338 4.68 6.77 -9.38
N PHE A 339 5.25 7.53 -8.45
CA PHE A 339 6.42 7.14 -7.66
C PHE A 339 6.06 7.15 -6.19
N ARG A 340 6.32 6.07 -5.46
CA ARG A 340 6.04 6.01 -4.01
C ARG A 340 4.66 6.56 -3.65
N THR A 341 4.60 7.73 -3.04
CA THR A 341 3.37 8.36 -2.54
C THR A 341 2.85 9.51 -3.41
N THR A 342 3.47 9.77 -4.56
CA THR A 342 3.12 10.89 -5.44
C THR A 342 2.91 10.49 -6.89
N ASP A 343 2.26 11.37 -7.63
CA ASP A 343 2.19 11.33 -9.08
C ASP A 343 2.66 12.66 -9.67
N VAL A 344 3.31 12.60 -10.81
CA VAL A 344 3.81 13.75 -11.55
C VAL A 344 3.65 13.52 -13.05
N THR A 345 3.27 14.57 -13.78
CA THR A 345 3.23 14.50 -15.24
C THR A 345 4.65 14.44 -15.80
N GLY A 346 4.89 13.55 -16.75
CA GLY A 346 6.15 13.45 -17.47
C GLY A 346 5.95 13.43 -18.97
N ILE A 347 6.96 13.89 -19.70
CA ILE A 347 7.00 13.88 -21.16
C ILE A 347 7.86 12.71 -21.59
N ILE A 348 7.33 11.83 -22.42
CA ILE A 348 8.04 10.67 -22.95
C ILE A 348 8.73 11.02 -24.26
N SER A 349 10.01 10.63 -24.36
CA SER A 349 10.77 10.60 -25.60
C SER A 349 11.15 9.17 -25.91
N LEU A 350 10.72 8.66 -27.06
CA LEU A 350 11.04 7.33 -27.54
C LEU A 350 12.48 7.28 -28.07
N PRO A 351 13.13 6.12 -28.10
CA PRO A 351 14.47 5.95 -28.67
C PRO A 351 14.55 6.39 -30.13
N GLU A 352 15.75 6.73 -30.58
CA GLU A 352 16.00 7.11 -31.96
C GLU A 352 15.57 5.99 -32.94
N GLY A 353 14.81 6.35 -33.97
CA GLY A 353 14.26 5.40 -34.96
C GLY A 353 12.94 4.73 -34.55
N VAL A 354 12.44 4.97 -33.35
CA VAL A 354 11.11 4.49 -32.90
C VAL A 354 10.09 5.62 -33.03
N GLU A 355 9.15 5.45 -33.94
CA GLU A 355 8.11 6.46 -34.18
C GLU A 355 6.94 6.34 -33.21
N MET A 356 6.59 5.12 -32.79
CA MET A 356 5.48 4.85 -31.87
C MET A 356 5.80 3.66 -30.94
N CYS A 357 5.09 3.60 -29.84
CA CYS A 357 5.10 2.50 -28.89
C CYS A 357 3.71 1.85 -28.84
N MET A 358 3.67 0.51 -29.01
CA MET A 358 2.45 -0.28 -29.05
C MET A 358 2.13 -0.85 -27.67
N PRO A 359 0.84 -1.12 -27.38
CA PRO A 359 0.48 -1.98 -26.24
C PRO A 359 1.18 -3.35 -26.36
N GLY A 360 1.78 -3.81 -25.27
CA GLY A 360 2.60 -5.05 -25.22
C GLY A 360 4.10 -4.83 -25.42
N ASP A 361 4.53 -3.64 -25.81
CA ASP A 361 5.95 -3.35 -25.99
C ASP A 361 6.67 -3.23 -24.63
N ASN A 362 7.92 -3.73 -24.64
CA ASN A 362 8.88 -3.46 -23.56
C ASN A 362 10.01 -2.59 -24.15
N ILE A 363 10.13 -1.35 -23.66
CA ILE A 363 10.96 -0.33 -24.29
C ILE A 363 11.66 0.55 -23.26
N ASP A 364 12.90 0.91 -23.55
CA ASP A 364 13.61 1.96 -22.80
C ASP A 364 13.22 3.32 -23.35
N MET A 365 12.71 4.20 -22.50
CA MET A 365 12.30 5.53 -22.91
C MET A 365 12.88 6.59 -21.98
N THR A 366 13.15 7.78 -22.54
CA THR A 366 13.51 8.94 -21.74
C THR A 366 12.27 9.65 -21.24
N VAL A 367 12.24 9.96 -19.96
CA VAL A 367 11.13 10.67 -19.30
C VAL A 367 11.67 11.97 -18.72
N GLU A 368 10.97 13.06 -19.00
CA GLU A 368 11.21 14.37 -18.41
C GLU A 368 9.98 14.81 -17.60
N LEU A 369 10.16 14.87 -16.28
CA LEU A 369 9.11 15.22 -15.32
C LEU A 369 8.94 16.73 -15.23
N ILE A 370 7.69 17.18 -15.02
CA ILE A 370 7.40 18.62 -14.87
C ILE A 370 7.78 19.16 -13.48
N ALA A 371 8.09 18.30 -12.52
CA ALA A 371 8.56 18.64 -11.18
C ALA A 371 9.63 17.65 -10.73
N PRO A 372 10.62 18.08 -9.95
CA PRO A 372 11.68 17.20 -9.47
C PRO A 372 11.13 16.20 -8.43
N ILE A 373 11.49 14.96 -8.57
CA ILE A 373 11.09 13.88 -7.66
C ILE A 373 12.33 13.20 -7.07
N ALA A 374 12.25 12.78 -5.82
CA ALA A 374 13.28 11.98 -5.18
C ALA A 374 13.29 10.57 -5.78
N ILE A 375 14.06 10.37 -6.84
CA ILE A 375 14.19 9.08 -7.53
C ILE A 375 15.64 8.59 -7.50
N GLU A 376 15.79 7.30 -7.69
CA GLU A 376 17.06 6.59 -7.78
C GLU A 376 16.95 5.42 -8.76
N GLU A 377 18.09 4.94 -9.26
CA GLU A 377 18.12 3.77 -10.14
C GLU A 377 17.53 2.54 -9.42
N GLY A 378 16.74 1.75 -10.13
CA GLY A 378 16.00 0.61 -9.59
C GLY A 378 14.63 0.96 -9.01
N LEU A 379 14.26 2.24 -8.87
CA LEU A 379 12.93 2.62 -8.40
C LEU A 379 11.86 2.26 -9.45
N ARG A 380 10.82 1.57 -9.00
CA ARG A 380 9.66 1.23 -9.84
C ARG A 380 8.67 2.38 -9.91
N PHE A 381 7.96 2.46 -11.03
CA PHE A 381 6.89 3.42 -11.24
C PHE A 381 5.76 2.84 -12.09
N ALA A 382 4.57 3.43 -11.96
CA ALA A 382 3.44 3.16 -12.83
C ALA A 382 3.13 4.37 -13.72
N ILE A 383 2.64 4.13 -14.93
CA ILE A 383 2.19 5.13 -15.89
C ILE A 383 0.67 5.08 -15.97
N ARG A 384 0.00 6.22 -15.76
CA ARG A 384 -1.47 6.30 -15.79
C ARG A 384 -1.96 7.47 -16.64
N GLU A 385 -3.11 7.27 -17.28
CA GLU A 385 -3.83 8.28 -18.03
C GLU A 385 -5.34 8.04 -17.94
N GLY A 386 -6.12 9.08 -17.71
CA GLY A 386 -7.58 9.00 -17.72
C GLY A 386 -8.16 7.96 -16.75
N GLY A 387 -7.52 7.78 -15.59
CA GLY A 387 -7.95 6.82 -14.57
C GLY A 387 -7.53 5.36 -14.82
N ARG A 388 -6.79 5.08 -15.89
CA ARG A 388 -6.31 3.72 -16.24
C ARG A 388 -4.79 3.63 -16.14
N THR A 389 -4.30 2.46 -15.75
CA THR A 389 -2.87 2.15 -15.81
C THR A 389 -2.50 1.75 -17.23
N GLY A 390 -1.62 2.52 -17.86
CA GLY A 390 -1.17 2.28 -19.24
C GLY A 390 0.16 1.54 -19.34
N GLY A 391 0.92 1.46 -18.24
CA GLY A 391 2.21 0.79 -18.21
C GLY A 391 2.86 0.82 -16.84
N SER A 392 3.95 0.10 -16.73
CA SER A 392 4.83 0.10 -15.56
C SER A 392 6.28 0.02 -15.97
N GLY A 393 7.16 0.53 -15.13
CA GLY A 393 8.57 0.54 -15.43
C GLY A 393 9.47 0.63 -14.21
N VAL A 394 10.75 0.59 -14.51
CA VAL A 394 11.84 0.78 -13.54
C VAL A 394 12.80 1.85 -14.04
N VAL A 395 13.28 2.70 -13.17
CA VAL A 395 14.32 3.69 -13.48
C VAL A 395 15.63 2.96 -13.67
N ILE A 396 16.20 3.01 -14.87
CA ILE A 396 17.47 2.34 -15.18
C ILE A 396 18.66 3.29 -15.21
N LYS A 397 18.40 4.59 -15.40
CA LYS A 397 19.47 5.61 -15.42
C LYS A 397 18.89 6.99 -15.09
N ILE A 398 19.56 7.72 -14.24
CA ILE A 398 19.30 9.14 -13.99
C ILE A 398 20.10 9.99 -14.98
N ILE A 399 19.47 11.03 -15.54
CA ILE A 399 20.10 11.96 -16.49
C ILE A 399 20.28 13.34 -15.84
N GLU A 400 19.24 13.85 -15.14
CA GLU A 400 19.25 15.18 -14.53
C GLU A 400 18.37 15.22 -13.28
#